data_b45d7aa588ec9870be7f3c299b710889
#
_entry.id   b45d7aa588ec9870be7f3c299b710889
#
_cell.length_a   1.000
_cell.length_b   1.000
_cell.length_c   1.000
_cell.angle_alpha   90.00
_cell.angle_beta   90.00
_cell.angle_gamma   90.00
#
_symmetry.space_group_name_H-M   'P 1'
#
loop_
_entity.id
_entity.type
_entity.pdbx_description
1 polymer ?
#
loop_
_entity_poly.entity_id
_entity_poly.type
_entity_poly.pdbx_seq_one_letter_code
_entity_poly.pdbx_strand_id
1 'polypeptide(L)'
;MHEEFIFPPAADPRSPFRLHLAGSSYCDGTYRIDKRKRDFYFVFEYIECGRGTLMIDDMEYAPEAGDVYIVPNSGRCSYWSCAEDPWVKHWFNVSGPLVTELLRLYSLENIHLIRNFSRPELFTEGLKRLRQHPEQAHLPLGPEIISSIIAQVADDVLTRQDVNHPVSDEGRLLREFLEKQIFQPMPSLSEMGRLLHRSEIQTTRIFRRDFGETPYQYLLKRKLAAAQELLHCTRRTVKQISADLHFSNEYYFAGLFKRKIGYSPGRYRRTVEAGKVIQFDIVEIEPGKYVNQKFCLPENADQKRS
;
A
#
# COMPACT_ATOMS: atom_id res chain seq x y z
N MET A 1 -11.26 -11.68 21.26
CA MET A 1 -10.42 -10.73 20.51
C MET A 1 -10.34 -9.41 21.24
N HIS A 2 -9.15 -8.80 21.34
CA HIS A 2 -8.93 -7.48 21.92
C HIS A 2 -8.00 -6.68 21.01
N GLU A 3 -8.25 -5.39 20.82
CA GLU A 3 -7.40 -4.49 20.04
C GLU A 3 -7.15 -3.18 20.77
N GLU A 4 -5.92 -2.71 20.71
CA GLU A 4 -5.49 -1.41 21.22
C GLU A 4 -5.19 -0.49 20.04
N PHE A 5 -5.89 0.62 19.94
CA PHE A 5 -5.75 1.57 18.86
C PHE A 5 -5.05 2.85 19.31
N ILE A 6 -4.26 3.43 18.41
CA ILE A 6 -3.72 4.77 18.50
C ILE A 6 -4.32 5.57 17.34
N PHE A 7 -5.15 6.56 17.69
CA PHE A 7 -5.77 7.47 16.73
C PHE A 7 -4.95 8.74 16.64
N PRO A 8 -4.19 8.97 15.55
CA PRO A 8 -3.45 10.21 15.39
C PRO A 8 -4.41 11.38 15.13
N PRO A 9 -4.01 12.63 15.41
CA PRO A 9 -4.78 13.80 15.01
C PRO A 9 -4.92 13.87 13.49
N ALA A 10 -5.77 14.78 12.98
CA ALA A 10 -5.91 14.96 11.54
C ALA A 10 -4.61 15.46 10.90
N ALA A 11 -4.17 14.79 9.82
CA ALA A 11 -2.98 15.21 9.07
C ALA A 11 -3.28 16.39 8.14
N ASP A 12 -2.29 17.25 7.88
CA ASP A 12 -2.34 18.17 6.75
C ASP A 12 -2.51 17.35 5.45
N PRO A 13 -3.50 17.65 4.61
CA PRO A 13 -3.69 16.98 3.32
C PRO A 13 -2.45 16.97 2.42
N ARG A 14 -1.55 17.95 2.59
CA ARG A 14 -0.31 18.10 1.82
C ARG A 14 0.88 17.34 2.43
N SER A 15 0.70 16.72 3.60
CA SER A 15 1.79 16.00 4.25
C SER A 15 2.31 14.86 3.37
N PRO A 16 3.64 14.76 3.18
CA PRO A 16 4.24 13.65 2.43
C PRO A 16 4.11 12.30 3.15
N PHE A 17 3.70 12.31 4.40
CA PHE A 17 3.48 11.14 5.25
C PHE A 17 2.21 11.31 6.08
N ARG A 18 1.45 10.23 6.20
CA ARG A 18 0.27 10.15 7.07
C ARG A 18 0.22 8.81 7.79
N LEU A 19 0.11 8.87 9.10
CA LEU A 19 -0.30 7.74 9.90
C LEU A 19 -1.83 7.78 10.04
N HIS A 20 -2.52 6.76 9.56
CA HIS A 20 -3.99 6.69 9.65
C HIS A 20 -4.42 6.07 10.98
N LEU A 21 -3.74 5.00 11.36
CA LEU A 21 -4.03 4.23 12.55
C LEU A 21 -2.80 3.39 12.90
N ALA A 22 -2.60 3.12 14.17
CA ALA A 22 -1.60 2.17 14.63
C ALA A 22 -2.14 1.41 15.85
N GLY A 23 -1.57 0.26 16.15
CA GLY A 23 -2.04 -0.47 17.32
C GLY A 23 -1.48 -1.88 17.47
N SER A 24 -2.09 -2.59 18.42
CA SER A 24 -1.82 -4.00 18.70
C SER A 24 -3.13 -4.78 18.66
N SER A 25 -3.10 -5.95 18.03
CA SER A 25 -4.25 -6.87 17.96
C SER A 25 -3.91 -8.17 18.65
N TYR A 26 -4.71 -8.53 19.63
CA TYR A 26 -4.69 -9.81 20.33
C TYR A 26 -5.81 -10.66 19.73
N CYS A 27 -5.48 -11.35 18.64
CA CYS A 27 -6.45 -12.10 17.85
C CYS A 27 -6.95 -13.33 18.55
N ASP A 28 -8.06 -13.84 18.09
CA ASP A 28 -8.56 -15.19 18.37
C ASP A 28 -8.80 -15.93 17.04
N GLY A 29 -9.27 -17.16 17.12
CA GLY A 29 -9.53 -17.97 15.92
C GLY A 29 -10.61 -17.46 15.00
N THR A 30 -11.33 -16.40 15.37
CA THR A 30 -12.37 -15.77 14.54
C THR A 30 -11.85 -14.56 13.79
N TYR A 31 -10.64 -14.08 14.09
CA TYR A 31 -10.06 -12.92 13.46
C TYR A 31 -9.87 -13.13 11.97
N ARG A 32 -10.57 -12.32 11.18
CA ARG A 32 -10.51 -12.36 9.74
C ARG A 32 -10.78 -11.00 9.12
N ILE A 33 -9.92 -10.58 8.23
CA ILE A 33 -10.12 -9.42 7.37
C ILE A 33 -10.31 -9.92 5.94
N ASP A 34 -11.51 -9.78 5.42
CA ASP A 34 -11.84 -10.19 4.06
C ASP A 34 -11.84 -8.99 3.12
N LYS A 35 -11.19 -9.19 1.98
CA LYS A 35 -11.26 -8.33 0.80
C LYS A 35 -11.14 -6.84 1.10
N ARG A 36 -10.04 -6.42 1.65
CA ARG A 36 -9.69 -5.01 1.59
C ARG A 36 -9.65 -4.60 0.12
N LYS A 37 -10.75 -4.06 -0.35
CA LYS A 37 -10.79 -3.38 -1.64
C LYS A 37 -10.37 -1.96 -1.39
N ARG A 38 -9.12 -1.60 -1.79
CA ARG A 38 -8.68 -0.22 -1.98
C ARG A 38 -8.48 0.56 -0.69
N ASP A 39 -7.63 0.05 0.17
CA ASP A 39 -7.05 0.89 1.18
C ASP A 39 -6.03 1.81 0.52
N PHE A 40 -6.09 3.11 0.83
CA PHE A 40 -5.13 4.11 0.30
C PHE A 40 -3.85 4.12 1.11
N TYR A 41 -3.63 3.14 1.97
CA TYR A 41 -2.49 3.04 2.87
C TYR A 41 -1.84 1.67 2.80
N PHE A 42 -0.56 1.64 3.09
CA PHE A 42 0.19 0.43 3.39
C PHE A 42 -0.10 0.02 4.83
N VAL A 43 -0.08 -1.29 5.09
CA VAL A 43 -0.07 -1.81 6.45
C VAL A 43 1.24 -2.52 6.68
N PHE A 44 1.96 -2.13 7.72
CA PHE A 44 3.15 -2.82 8.21
C PHE A 44 2.74 -3.56 9.47
N GLU A 45 2.86 -4.88 9.48
CA GLU A 45 2.45 -5.71 10.62
C GLU A 45 3.60 -6.63 11.03
N TYR A 46 3.94 -6.61 12.32
CA TYR A 46 4.85 -7.54 12.96
C TYR A 46 4.05 -8.55 13.78
N ILE A 47 4.36 -9.83 13.63
CA ILE A 47 3.76 -10.92 14.39
C ILE A 47 4.62 -11.22 15.62
N GLU A 48 4.10 -10.92 16.80
CA GLU A 48 4.76 -11.25 18.07
C GLU A 48 4.59 -12.73 18.43
N CYS A 49 3.37 -13.26 18.27
CA CYS A 49 3.02 -14.65 18.55
C CYS A 49 2.00 -15.17 17.53
N GLY A 50 1.94 -16.49 17.38
CA GLY A 50 0.95 -17.17 16.60
C GLY A 50 1.27 -17.21 15.10
N ARG A 51 0.30 -17.74 14.33
CA ARG A 51 0.42 -17.91 12.88
C ARG A 51 -0.93 -17.68 12.20
N GLY A 52 -0.89 -17.51 10.88
CA GLY A 52 -2.11 -17.33 10.08
C GLY A 52 -1.83 -17.29 8.60
N THR A 53 -2.79 -16.80 7.85
CA THR A 53 -2.71 -16.74 6.39
C THR A 53 -2.91 -15.30 5.92
N LEU A 54 -2.11 -14.90 4.94
CA LEU A 54 -2.21 -13.63 4.21
C LEU A 54 -2.33 -13.94 2.72
N MET A 55 -3.39 -13.42 2.09
CA MET A 55 -3.61 -13.49 0.66
C MET A 55 -3.42 -12.10 0.07
N ILE A 56 -2.51 -11.95 -0.87
CA ILE A 56 -2.33 -10.71 -1.65
C ILE A 56 -2.51 -11.05 -3.12
N ASP A 57 -3.53 -10.48 -3.73
CA ASP A 57 -4.05 -10.88 -5.05
C ASP A 57 -4.33 -12.39 -5.07
N ASP A 58 -3.56 -13.17 -5.81
CA ASP A 58 -3.74 -14.62 -5.92
C ASP A 58 -2.58 -15.40 -5.27
N MET A 59 -1.74 -14.71 -4.48
CA MET A 59 -0.59 -15.31 -3.77
C MET A 59 -0.92 -15.51 -2.29
N GLU A 60 -0.64 -16.72 -1.79
CA GLU A 60 -0.79 -17.07 -0.38
C GLU A 60 0.55 -17.02 0.36
N TYR A 61 0.52 -16.42 1.53
CA TYR A 61 1.63 -16.34 2.47
C TYR A 61 1.17 -16.86 3.83
N ALA A 62 2.08 -17.47 4.58
CA ALA A 62 1.84 -17.98 5.93
C ALA A 62 2.74 -17.25 6.95
N PRO A 63 2.40 -16.02 7.37
CA PRO A 63 3.15 -15.31 8.40
C PRO A 63 2.99 -15.97 9.77
N GLU A 64 4.09 -16.03 10.50
CA GLU A 64 4.18 -16.63 11.84
C GLU A 64 5.00 -15.75 12.80
N ALA A 65 5.10 -16.14 14.05
CA ALA A 65 5.84 -15.39 15.09
C ALA A 65 7.25 -15.01 14.62
N GLY A 66 7.62 -13.75 14.77
CA GLY A 66 8.88 -13.16 14.33
C GLY A 66 8.84 -12.55 12.93
N ASP A 67 7.79 -12.76 12.16
CA ASP A 67 7.68 -12.25 10.80
C ASP A 67 7.11 -10.82 10.74
N VAL A 68 7.50 -10.10 9.71
CA VAL A 68 6.83 -8.86 9.28
C VAL A 68 6.14 -9.11 7.95
N TYR A 69 4.93 -8.61 7.79
CA TYR A 69 4.31 -8.56 6.48
C TYR A 69 3.86 -7.15 6.12
N ILE A 70 3.89 -6.87 4.81
CA ILE A 70 3.53 -5.57 4.25
C ILE A 70 2.34 -5.75 3.32
N VAL A 71 1.20 -5.16 3.70
CA VAL A 71 0.02 -5.10 2.83
C VAL A 71 0.14 -3.86 1.95
N PRO A 72 0.10 -4.01 0.62
CA PRO A 72 0.20 -2.89 -0.30
C PRO A 72 -1.06 -2.01 -0.27
N ASN A 73 -0.91 -0.75 -0.63
CA ASN A 73 -2.00 0.23 -0.76
C ASN A 73 -2.89 0.00 -2.00
N SER A 74 -2.69 -1.07 -2.73
CA SER A 74 -3.43 -1.46 -3.94
C SER A 74 -3.54 -2.96 -4.03
N GLY A 75 -4.51 -3.47 -4.79
CA GLY A 75 -4.74 -4.90 -4.95
C GLY A 75 -5.86 -5.43 -4.06
N ARG A 76 -5.99 -6.75 -4.01
CA ARG A 76 -6.91 -7.48 -3.13
C ARG A 76 -6.11 -8.10 -2.01
N CYS A 77 -6.50 -7.86 -0.78
CA CYS A 77 -5.86 -8.46 0.36
C CYS A 77 -6.91 -9.06 1.30
N SER A 78 -6.63 -10.23 1.81
CA SER A 78 -7.39 -10.89 2.88
C SER A 78 -6.42 -11.57 3.82
N TYR A 79 -6.68 -11.54 5.11
CA TYR A 79 -5.85 -12.26 6.07
C TYR A 79 -6.64 -12.69 7.29
N TRP A 80 -6.23 -13.80 7.88
CA TRP A 80 -6.90 -14.39 9.04
C TRP A 80 -5.92 -15.12 9.94
N SER A 81 -6.24 -15.13 11.21
CA SER A 81 -5.49 -15.82 12.26
C SER A 81 -5.79 -17.32 12.25
N CYS A 82 -4.82 -18.15 12.61
CA CYS A 82 -5.04 -19.56 12.90
C CYS A 82 -5.86 -19.71 14.18
N ALA A 83 -6.83 -20.62 14.19
CA ALA A 83 -7.71 -20.81 15.35
C ALA A 83 -6.98 -21.45 16.54
N GLU A 84 -6.04 -22.37 16.27
CA GLU A 84 -5.28 -23.11 17.27
C GLU A 84 -4.08 -22.34 17.82
N ASP A 85 -3.60 -21.32 17.05
CA ASP A 85 -2.41 -20.54 17.37
C ASP A 85 -2.60 -19.10 16.88
N PRO A 86 -3.48 -18.32 17.53
CA PRO A 86 -3.89 -17.01 17.04
C PRO A 86 -2.80 -15.96 17.19
N TRP A 87 -2.82 -14.99 16.28
CA TRP A 87 -1.86 -13.89 16.25
C TRP A 87 -1.95 -12.95 17.46
N VAL A 88 -0.80 -12.55 17.96
CA VAL A 88 -0.57 -11.26 18.60
C VAL A 88 0.30 -10.45 17.65
N LYS A 89 -0.16 -9.27 17.27
CA LYS A 89 0.51 -8.46 16.25
C LYS A 89 0.49 -6.96 16.53
N HIS A 90 1.49 -6.27 16.01
CA HIS A 90 1.68 -4.83 16.11
C HIS A 90 1.70 -4.23 14.71
N TRP A 91 1.02 -3.11 14.49
CA TRP A 91 0.80 -2.63 13.14
C TRP A 91 0.69 -1.11 13.02
N PHE A 92 1.00 -0.64 11.80
CA PHE A 92 0.91 0.76 11.38
C PHE A 92 0.24 0.85 10.00
N ASN A 93 -0.82 1.66 9.90
CA ASN A 93 -1.50 2.00 8.65
C ASN A 93 -1.01 3.37 8.18
N VAL A 94 -0.23 3.40 7.11
CA VAL A 94 0.48 4.61 6.66
C VAL A 94 0.31 4.86 5.17
N SER A 95 0.34 6.13 4.77
CA SER A 95 0.31 6.51 3.36
C SER A 95 1.15 7.75 3.09
N GLY A 96 1.28 8.06 1.83
CA GLY A 96 1.97 9.25 1.34
C GLY A 96 3.16 8.92 0.45
N PRO A 97 3.64 9.91 -0.33
CA PRO A 97 4.75 9.72 -1.26
C PRO A 97 6.04 9.28 -0.57
N LEU A 98 6.29 9.68 0.68
CA LEU A 98 7.47 9.24 1.42
C LEU A 98 7.53 7.70 1.54
N VAL A 99 6.43 7.06 1.94
CA VAL A 99 6.37 5.59 2.10
C VAL A 99 6.55 4.90 0.75
N THR A 100 5.85 5.39 -0.28
CA THR A 100 5.93 4.83 -1.63
C THR A 100 7.35 4.91 -2.19
N GLU A 101 8.02 6.06 -2.04
CA GLU A 101 9.37 6.25 -2.56
C GLU A 101 10.42 5.45 -1.78
N LEU A 102 10.30 5.33 -0.47
CA LEU A 102 11.20 4.48 0.32
C LEU A 102 11.08 3.00 -0.10
N LEU A 103 9.86 2.46 -0.21
CA LEU A 103 9.66 1.09 -0.69
C LEU A 103 10.23 0.90 -2.10
N ARG A 104 10.08 1.88 -2.98
CA ARG A 104 10.63 1.85 -4.34
C ARG A 104 12.16 1.89 -4.34
N LEU A 105 12.77 2.81 -3.61
CA LEU A 105 14.23 2.97 -3.55
C LEU A 105 14.92 1.72 -3.01
N TYR A 106 14.32 1.08 -2.02
CA TYR A 106 14.83 -0.18 -1.47
C TYR A 106 14.36 -1.43 -2.24
N SER A 107 13.59 -1.28 -3.34
CA SER A 107 13.06 -2.40 -4.15
C SER A 107 12.15 -3.37 -3.36
N LEU A 108 11.39 -2.83 -2.40
CA LEU A 108 10.50 -3.59 -1.52
C LEU A 108 9.03 -3.60 -1.98
N GLU A 109 8.71 -3.04 -3.15
CA GLU A 109 7.33 -2.86 -3.64
C GLU A 109 6.54 -4.17 -3.76
N ASN A 110 7.23 -5.30 -3.94
CA ASN A 110 6.63 -6.63 -4.08
C ASN A 110 7.11 -7.60 -2.99
N ILE A 111 7.72 -7.09 -1.93
CA ILE A 111 8.08 -7.88 -0.75
C ILE A 111 6.93 -7.78 0.25
N HIS A 112 6.23 -8.89 0.43
CA HIS A 112 5.02 -8.93 1.25
C HIS A 112 5.21 -9.69 2.56
N LEU A 113 6.24 -10.52 2.68
CA LEU A 113 6.55 -11.29 3.88
C LEU A 113 8.05 -11.30 4.11
N ILE A 114 8.46 -10.91 5.30
CA ILE A 114 9.84 -10.88 5.77
C ILE A 114 9.91 -11.82 6.97
N ARG A 115 10.64 -12.93 6.80
CA ARG A 115 10.80 -13.95 7.85
C ARG A 115 11.77 -13.49 8.93
N ASN A 116 11.45 -13.80 10.19
CA ASN A 116 12.31 -13.57 11.36
C ASN A 116 12.92 -12.15 11.37
N PHE A 117 12.08 -11.14 11.37
CA PHE A 117 12.50 -9.73 11.37
C PHE A 117 13.47 -9.45 12.51
N SER A 118 14.62 -8.86 12.19
CA SER A 118 15.75 -8.78 13.12
C SER A 118 15.58 -7.74 14.24
N ARG A 119 14.65 -6.77 14.08
CA ARG A 119 14.46 -5.66 15.02
C ARG A 119 12.99 -5.42 15.41
N PRO A 120 12.36 -6.40 16.08
CA PRO A 120 10.96 -6.32 16.49
C PRO A 120 10.65 -5.12 17.39
N GLU A 121 11.64 -4.61 18.14
CA GLU A 121 11.51 -3.45 19.00
C GLU A 121 11.13 -2.16 18.22
N LEU A 122 11.38 -2.09 16.92
CA LEU A 122 10.94 -0.95 16.11
C LEU A 122 9.41 -0.82 16.09
N PHE A 123 8.69 -1.93 16.16
CA PHE A 123 7.23 -1.93 16.25
C PHE A 123 6.75 -1.60 17.67
N THR A 124 7.23 -2.32 18.67
CA THR A 124 6.75 -2.18 20.05
C THR A 124 7.13 -0.84 20.67
N GLU A 125 8.37 -0.40 20.50
CA GLU A 125 8.83 0.91 20.99
C GLU A 125 8.21 2.04 20.17
N GLY A 126 8.05 1.86 18.85
CA GLY A 126 7.36 2.81 17.98
C GLY A 126 5.92 3.08 18.45
N LEU A 127 5.15 2.04 18.76
CA LEU A 127 3.80 2.17 19.31
C LEU A 127 3.79 2.85 20.68
N LYS A 128 4.73 2.49 21.56
CA LYS A 128 4.86 3.11 22.87
C LYS A 128 5.12 4.62 22.77
N ARG A 129 6.05 5.03 21.90
CA ARG A 129 6.35 6.45 21.65
C ARG A 129 5.14 7.20 21.06
N LEU A 130 4.41 6.60 20.14
CA LEU A 130 3.19 7.18 19.56
C LEU A 130 2.06 7.33 20.59
N ARG A 131 1.92 6.39 21.54
CA ARG A 131 0.95 6.54 22.65
C ARG A 131 1.30 7.71 23.57
N GLN A 132 2.58 7.99 23.76
CA GLN A 132 3.06 9.11 24.59
C GLN A 132 2.94 10.46 23.87
N HIS A 133 3.13 10.46 22.56
CA HIS A 133 3.19 11.66 21.70
C HIS A 133 2.34 11.52 20.43
N PRO A 134 1.02 11.35 20.55
CA PRO A 134 0.15 11.16 19.39
C PRO A 134 0.12 12.37 18.45
N GLU A 135 0.38 13.57 18.95
CA GLU A 135 0.49 14.81 18.18
C GLU A 135 1.66 14.79 17.18
N GLN A 136 2.69 13.97 17.42
CA GLN A 136 3.86 13.83 16.55
C GLN A 136 3.69 12.71 15.48
N ALA A 137 2.54 12.10 15.41
CA ALA A 137 2.29 10.93 14.56
C ALA A 137 2.51 11.19 13.06
N HIS A 138 2.31 12.42 12.60
CA HIS A 138 2.52 12.78 11.19
C HIS A 138 3.89 13.40 10.93
N LEU A 139 4.47 14.05 11.94
CA LEU A 139 5.80 14.65 11.92
C LEU A 139 6.20 15.05 13.35
N PRO A 140 7.40 14.70 13.83
CA PRO A 140 8.46 13.92 13.15
C PRO A 140 8.39 12.41 13.37
N LEU A 141 7.63 11.94 14.37
CA LEU A 141 7.75 10.60 14.95
C LEU A 141 7.30 9.47 13.99
N GLY A 142 6.16 9.63 13.32
CA GLY A 142 5.65 8.62 12.40
C GLY A 142 6.58 8.35 11.23
N PRO A 143 7.07 9.37 10.50
CA PRO A 143 8.09 9.19 9.47
C PRO A 143 9.37 8.51 9.96
N GLU A 144 9.86 8.86 11.15
CA GLU A 144 11.04 8.26 11.78
C GLU A 144 10.84 6.76 11.99
N ILE A 145 9.74 6.36 12.62
CA ILE A 145 9.41 4.95 12.90
C ILE A 145 9.33 4.16 11.61
N ILE A 146 8.54 4.61 10.64
CA ILE A 146 8.29 3.87 9.41
C ILE A 146 9.52 3.80 8.51
N SER A 147 10.30 4.88 8.44
CA SER A 147 11.57 4.86 7.70
C SER A 147 12.56 3.87 8.31
N SER A 148 12.61 3.77 9.65
CA SER A 148 13.46 2.81 10.36
C SER A 148 13.01 1.36 10.11
N ILE A 149 11.70 1.10 10.12
CA ILE A 149 11.15 -0.22 9.79
C ILE A 149 11.49 -0.59 8.34
N ILE A 150 11.26 0.31 7.37
CA ILE A 150 11.55 0.05 5.95
C ILE A 150 13.04 -0.20 5.74
N ALA A 151 13.92 0.60 6.36
CA ALA A 151 15.36 0.42 6.25
C ALA A 151 15.81 -0.94 6.83
N GLN A 152 15.24 -1.36 7.97
CA GLN A 152 15.56 -2.67 8.54
C GLN A 152 15.00 -3.82 7.71
N VAL A 153 13.80 -3.69 7.16
CA VAL A 153 13.27 -4.66 6.19
C VAL A 153 14.20 -4.80 5.00
N ALA A 154 14.72 -3.70 4.47
CA ALA A 154 15.68 -3.72 3.36
C ALA A 154 16.97 -4.43 3.75
N ASP A 155 17.52 -4.16 4.93
CA ASP A 155 18.72 -4.82 5.46
C ASP A 155 18.49 -6.33 5.61
N ASP A 156 17.37 -6.73 6.23
CA ASP A 156 16.99 -8.13 6.40
C ASP A 156 16.82 -8.86 5.05
N VAL A 157 16.28 -8.21 4.05
CA VAL A 157 16.13 -8.77 2.70
C VAL A 157 17.48 -8.88 1.98
N LEU A 158 18.35 -7.90 2.15
CA LEU A 158 19.67 -7.87 1.50
C LEU A 158 20.67 -8.84 2.15
N THR A 159 20.63 -8.99 3.46
CA THR A 159 21.59 -9.83 4.22
C THR A 159 21.23 -11.31 4.20
N ARG A 160 19.95 -11.64 4.07
CA ARG A 160 19.48 -13.02 3.98
C ARG A 160 19.47 -13.48 2.53
N GLN A 161 20.54 -14.11 2.11
CA GLN A 161 20.70 -14.71 0.77
C GLN A 161 19.65 -15.79 0.42
N ASP A 162 18.70 -16.08 1.30
CA ASP A 162 17.73 -17.19 1.18
C ASP A 162 16.31 -16.77 0.77
N VAL A 163 16.05 -15.51 0.47
CA VAL A 163 14.65 -15.09 0.17
C VAL A 163 14.55 -14.48 -1.22
N ASN A 164 13.95 -15.27 -2.10
CA ASN A 164 13.41 -14.86 -3.40
C ASN A 164 14.43 -14.27 -4.38
N HIS A 165 14.69 -15.03 -5.42
CA HIS A 165 15.47 -14.69 -6.61
C HIS A 165 15.90 -13.23 -6.67
N PRO A 166 17.22 -12.93 -6.50
CA PRO A 166 17.69 -11.57 -6.66
C PRO A 166 17.16 -11.05 -8.00
N VAL A 167 16.57 -9.85 -7.97
CA VAL A 167 16.11 -9.20 -9.20
C VAL A 167 17.24 -9.26 -10.21
N SER A 168 17.01 -9.92 -11.33
CA SER A 168 18.04 -10.08 -12.34
C SER A 168 18.48 -8.73 -12.92
N ASP A 169 19.68 -8.65 -13.46
CA ASP A 169 20.15 -7.44 -14.14
C ASP A 169 19.21 -7.05 -15.28
N GLU A 170 18.68 -8.03 -15.99
CA GLU A 170 17.66 -7.85 -17.04
C GLU A 170 16.36 -7.25 -16.47
N GLY A 171 15.90 -7.76 -15.32
CA GLY A 171 14.73 -7.21 -14.64
C GLY A 171 14.94 -5.78 -14.16
N ARG A 172 16.11 -5.48 -13.57
CA ARG A 172 16.46 -4.11 -13.16
C ARG A 172 16.49 -3.16 -14.35
N LEU A 173 17.20 -3.54 -15.42
CA LEU A 173 17.28 -2.73 -16.64
C LEU A 173 15.91 -2.44 -17.23
N LEU A 174 15.04 -3.45 -17.30
CA LEU A 174 13.69 -3.27 -17.83
C LEU A 174 12.84 -2.38 -16.92
N ARG A 175 12.95 -2.51 -15.60
CA ARG A 175 12.25 -1.63 -14.65
C ARG A 175 12.69 -0.19 -14.81
N GLU A 176 13.98 0.08 -14.88
CA GLU A 176 14.52 1.43 -15.10
C GLU A 176 14.04 2.03 -16.44
N PHE A 177 13.97 1.23 -17.47
CA PHE A 177 13.39 1.64 -18.74
C PHE A 177 11.92 2.01 -18.57
N LEU A 178 11.10 1.18 -17.92
CA LEU A 178 9.68 1.41 -17.70
C LEU A 178 9.41 2.65 -16.84
N GLU A 179 10.23 2.95 -15.84
CA GLU A 179 10.11 4.17 -15.03
C GLU A 179 10.23 5.43 -15.89
N LYS A 180 11.11 5.42 -16.89
CA LYS A 180 11.26 6.53 -17.84
C LYS A 180 10.08 6.65 -18.81
N GLN A 181 9.23 5.61 -18.91
CA GLN A 181 8.06 5.60 -19.80
C GLN A 181 6.75 6.06 -19.11
N ILE A 182 6.78 6.49 -17.85
CA ILE A 182 5.56 6.92 -17.15
C ILE A 182 4.82 8.05 -17.89
N PHE A 183 5.56 9.02 -18.39
CA PHE A 183 5.05 10.16 -19.17
C PHE A 183 5.30 10.01 -20.68
N GLN A 184 5.43 8.79 -21.16
CA GLN A 184 5.64 8.45 -22.58
C GLN A 184 4.53 7.47 -23.03
N PRO A 185 4.35 7.26 -24.33
CA PRO A 185 3.49 6.20 -24.82
C PRO A 185 3.86 4.84 -24.23
N MET A 186 2.90 3.94 -24.14
CA MET A 186 3.15 2.56 -23.66
C MET A 186 4.07 1.85 -24.65
N PRO A 187 5.27 1.42 -24.25
CA PRO A 187 6.19 0.70 -25.12
C PRO A 187 5.63 -0.69 -25.48
N SER A 188 5.93 -1.18 -26.66
CA SER A 188 5.59 -2.51 -27.09
C SER A 188 6.44 -3.58 -26.39
N LEU A 189 5.95 -4.80 -26.28
CA LEU A 189 6.76 -5.94 -25.78
C LEU A 189 7.98 -6.19 -26.66
N SER A 190 7.88 -5.93 -27.97
CA SER A 190 8.99 -6.04 -28.90
C SER A 190 10.12 -5.04 -28.59
N GLU A 191 9.80 -3.80 -28.23
CA GLU A 191 10.79 -2.80 -27.77
C GLU A 191 11.47 -3.24 -26.49
N MET A 192 10.69 -3.73 -25.53
CA MET A 192 11.23 -4.27 -24.28
C MET A 192 12.12 -5.50 -24.50
N GLY A 193 11.73 -6.37 -25.42
CA GLY A 193 12.50 -7.55 -25.80
C GLY A 193 13.83 -7.18 -26.47
N ARG A 194 13.84 -6.18 -27.35
CA ARG A 194 15.06 -5.65 -27.96
C ARG A 194 16.02 -5.09 -26.93
N LEU A 195 15.51 -4.37 -25.93
CA LEU A 195 16.32 -3.83 -24.83
C LEU A 195 17.08 -4.93 -24.09
N LEU A 196 16.43 -6.07 -23.86
CA LEU A 196 17.00 -7.20 -23.12
C LEU A 196 17.70 -8.23 -24.00
N HIS A 197 17.67 -8.09 -25.34
CA HIS A 197 18.06 -9.13 -26.29
C HIS A 197 17.33 -10.47 -26.03
N ARG A 198 16.03 -10.40 -25.73
CA ARG A 198 15.15 -11.54 -25.43
C ARG A 198 13.88 -11.50 -26.26
N SER A 199 13.25 -12.66 -26.41
CA SER A 199 11.90 -12.71 -26.98
C SER A 199 10.86 -12.05 -26.05
N GLU A 200 9.73 -11.64 -26.58
CA GLU A 200 8.63 -11.03 -25.82
C GLU A 200 8.15 -11.94 -24.66
N ILE A 201 8.10 -13.25 -24.92
CA ILE A 201 7.72 -14.26 -23.91
C ILE A 201 8.76 -14.32 -22.79
N GLN A 202 10.03 -14.36 -23.13
CA GLN A 202 11.13 -14.37 -22.16
C GLN A 202 11.15 -13.08 -21.35
N THR A 203 11.00 -11.92 -21.99
CA THR A 203 10.93 -10.60 -21.35
C THR A 203 9.81 -10.55 -20.32
N THR A 204 8.62 -10.99 -20.69
CA THR A 204 7.48 -11.04 -19.76
C THR A 204 7.72 -12.01 -18.60
N ARG A 205 8.34 -13.18 -18.88
CA ARG A 205 8.64 -14.20 -17.87
C ARG A 205 9.72 -13.73 -16.89
N ILE A 206 10.77 -13.08 -17.37
CA ILE A 206 11.83 -12.49 -16.53
C ILE A 206 11.22 -11.45 -15.60
N PHE A 207 10.48 -10.48 -16.14
CA PHE A 207 9.90 -9.42 -15.35
C PHE A 207 8.87 -9.94 -14.33
N ARG A 208 8.04 -10.91 -14.73
CA ARG A 208 7.07 -11.53 -13.82
C ARG A 208 7.74 -12.34 -12.71
N ARG A 209 8.83 -13.03 -13.01
CA ARG A 209 9.64 -13.74 -12.00
C ARG A 209 10.22 -12.75 -10.98
N ASP A 210 10.76 -11.61 -11.47
CA ASP A 210 11.50 -10.66 -10.66
C ASP A 210 10.59 -9.68 -9.89
N PHE A 211 9.39 -9.38 -10.42
CA PHE A 211 8.49 -8.36 -9.86
C PHE A 211 7.05 -8.83 -9.62
N GLY A 212 6.74 -10.11 -9.82
CA GLY A 212 5.40 -10.67 -9.58
C GLY A 212 4.33 -10.27 -10.60
N GLU A 213 4.58 -9.27 -11.45
CA GLU A 213 3.63 -8.72 -12.42
C GLU A 213 4.26 -8.56 -13.81
N THR A 214 3.42 -8.38 -14.85
CA THR A 214 3.94 -8.16 -16.21
C THR A 214 4.46 -6.72 -16.37
N PRO A 215 5.37 -6.46 -17.33
CA PRO A 215 5.84 -5.09 -17.62
C PRO A 215 4.71 -4.11 -17.88
N TYR A 216 3.67 -4.55 -18.58
CA TYR A 216 2.48 -3.74 -18.85
C TYR A 216 1.71 -3.39 -17.58
N GLN A 217 1.48 -4.38 -16.70
CA GLN A 217 0.78 -4.16 -15.41
C GLN A 217 1.56 -3.19 -14.54
N TYR A 218 2.88 -3.38 -14.46
CA TYR A 218 3.77 -2.49 -13.72
C TYR A 218 3.66 -1.04 -14.22
N LEU A 219 3.91 -0.80 -15.52
CA LEU A 219 3.88 0.57 -16.06
C LEU A 219 2.48 1.20 -15.93
N LEU A 220 1.42 0.42 -16.12
CA LEU A 220 0.05 0.90 -15.93
C LEU A 220 -0.20 1.34 -14.49
N LYS A 221 0.25 0.57 -13.50
CA LYS A 221 0.18 0.90 -12.08
C LYS A 221 0.93 2.20 -11.78
N ARG A 222 2.15 2.35 -12.34
CA ARG A 222 2.97 3.57 -12.20
C ARG A 222 2.30 4.81 -12.82
N LYS A 223 1.71 4.69 -14.01
CA LYS A 223 0.94 5.77 -14.65
C LYS A 223 -0.28 6.17 -13.81
N LEU A 224 -0.98 5.22 -13.21
CA LEU A 224 -2.12 5.52 -12.34
C LEU A 224 -1.68 6.20 -11.03
N ALA A 225 -0.53 5.83 -10.47
CA ALA A 225 0.05 6.52 -9.31
C ALA A 225 0.41 7.97 -9.66
N ALA A 226 1.09 8.20 -10.78
CA ALA A 226 1.36 9.56 -11.28
C ALA A 226 0.07 10.37 -11.52
N ALA A 227 -0.99 9.71 -12.02
CA ALA A 227 -2.30 10.36 -12.16
C ALA A 227 -2.89 10.80 -10.82
N GLN A 228 -2.75 10.00 -9.77
CA GLN A 228 -3.19 10.36 -8.41
C GLN A 228 -2.45 11.60 -7.90
N GLU A 229 -1.14 11.66 -8.11
CA GLU A 229 -0.32 12.82 -7.74
C GLU A 229 -0.71 14.08 -8.51
N LEU A 230 -0.88 13.97 -9.84
CA LEU A 230 -1.31 15.10 -10.66
C LEU A 230 -2.71 15.61 -10.28
N LEU A 231 -3.63 14.69 -9.94
CA LEU A 231 -4.96 15.04 -9.45
C LEU A 231 -4.91 15.73 -8.08
N HIS A 232 -3.96 15.37 -7.25
CA HIS A 232 -3.77 15.92 -5.91
C HIS A 232 -3.03 17.26 -5.93
N CYS A 233 -1.90 17.32 -6.64
CA CYS A 233 -0.96 18.44 -6.55
C CYS A 233 -1.21 19.53 -7.61
N THR A 234 -2.08 19.30 -8.59
CA THR A 234 -2.26 20.25 -9.71
C THR A 234 -3.73 20.51 -10.02
N ARG A 235 -3.98 21.65 -10.69
CA ARG A 235 -5.30 22.01 -11.24
C ARG A 235 -5.54 21.47 -12.67
N ARG A 236 -4.68 20.58 -13.18
CA ARG A 236 -4.83 19.98 -14.52
C ARG A 236 -6.16 19.25 -14.64
N THR A 237 -6.84 19.41 -15.77
CA THR A 237 -8.10 18.70 -16.05
C THR A 237 -7.84 17.21 -16.23
N VAL A 238 -8.87 16.39 -16.06
CA VAL A 238 -8.81 14.92 -16.29
C VAL A 238 -8.33 14.63 -17.72
N LYS A 239 -8.79 15.44 -18.70
CA LYS A 239 -8.36 15.35 -20.10
C LYS A 239 -6.87 15.61 -20.26
N GLN A 240 -6.34 16.67 -19.61
CA GLN A 240 -4.91 16.98 -19.65
C GLN A 240 -4.07 15.87 -19.01
N ILE A 241 -4.47 15.38 -17.84
CA ILE A 241 -3.77 14.26 -17.15
C ILE A 241 -3.77 13.01 -18.01
N SER A 242 -4.90 12.68 -18.65
CA SER A 242 -4.99 11.56 -19.58
C SER A 242 -4.02 11.71 -20.76
N ALA A 243 -3.91 12.91 -21.32
CA ALA A 243 -3.00 13.22 -22.42
C ALA A 243 -1.53 13.16 -21.97
N ASP A 244 -1.18 13.78 -20.83
CA ASP A 244 0.18 13.80 -20.27
C ASP A 244 0.72 12.37 -20.01
N LEU A 245 -0.17 11.48 -19.58
CA LEU A 245 0.16 10.08 -19.31
C LEU A 245 -0.04 9.17 -20.53
N HIS A 246 -0.33 9.74 -21.70
CA HIS A 246 -0.50 9.02 -22.97
C HIS A 246 -1.53 7.88 -22.91
N PHE A 247 -2.66 8.09 -22.23
CA PHE A 247 -3.81 7.22 -22.39
C PHE A 247 -4.54 7.54 -23.72
N SER A 248 -5.16 6.52 -24.33
CA SER A 248 -5.82 6.64 -25.62
C SER A 248 -6.90 7.73 -25.68
N ASN A 249 -7.61 7.93 -24.58
CA ASN A 249 -8.57 9.02 -24.39
C ASN A 249 -8.95 9.14 -22.89
N GLU A 250 -9.59 10.26 -22.54
CA GLU A 250 -10.01 10.56 -21.17
C GLU A 250 -11.07 9.60 -20.61
N TYR A 251 -11.94 9.07 -21.46
CA TYR A 251 -12.99 8.13 -21.01
C TYR A 251 -12.40 6.77 -20.62
N TYR A 252 -11.49 6.26 -21.44
CA TYR A 252 -10.75 5.05 -21.13
C TYR A 252 -9.95 5.21 -19.84
N PHE A 253 -9.20 6.33 -19.71
CA PHE A 253 -8.47 6.66 -18.50
C PHE A 253 -9.40 6.73 -17.28
N ALA A 254 -10.49 7.47 -17.34
CA ALA A 254 -11.42 7.64 -16.22
C ALA A 254 -12.06 6.31 -15.80
N GLY A 255 -12.44 5.46 -16.76
CA GLY A 255 -12.97 4.11 -16.52
C GLY A 255 -11.94 3.20 -15.87
N LEU A 256 -10.70 3.21 -16.39
CA LEU A 256 -9.59 2.42 -15.85
C LEU A 256 -9.20 2.89 -14.45
N PHE A 257 -9.05 4.19 -14.25
CA PHE A 257 -8.77 4.81 -12.95
C PHE A 257 -9.85 4.44 -11.92
N LYS A 258 -11.15 4.58 -12.28
CA LYS A 258 -12.24 4.17 -11.39
C LYS A 258 -12.20 2.69 -11.05
N ARG A 259 -11.89 1.82 -12.03
CA ARG A 259 -11.80 0.37 -11.82
C ARG A 259 -10.64 -0.02 -10.91
N LYS A 260 -9.48 0.67 -11.05
CA LYS A 260 -8.26 0.37 -10.30
C LYS A 260 -8.19 1.10 -8.95
N ILE A 261 -8.60 2.38 -8.90
CA ILE A 261 -8.51 3.23 -7.71
C ILE A 261 -9.84 3.28 -6.93
N GLY A 262 -10.98 3.05 -7.59
CA GLY A 262 -12.29 2.99 -6.97
C GLY A 262 -13.13 4.22 -7.07
N TYR A 263 -12.54 5.33 -7.39
CA TYR A 263 -13.23 6.59 -7.61
C TYR A 263 -12.95 7.07 -9.02
N SER A 264 -13.91 7.79 -9.62
CA SER A 264 -13.58 8.54 -10.84
C SER A 264 -12.54 9.62 -10.51
N PRO A 265 -11.68 10.01 -11.47
CA PRO A 265 -10.64 11.02 -11.25
C PRO A 265 -11.18 12.31 -10.63
N GLY A 266 -12.34 12.80 -11.11
CA GLY A 266 -12.97 14.00 -10.55
C GLY A 266 -13.50 13.82 -9.12
N ARG A 267 -14.01 12.64 -8.78
CA ARG A 267 -14.40 12.32 -7.40
C ARG A 267 -13.17 12.18 -6.50
N TYR A 268 -12.12 11.54 -6.99
CA TYR A 268 -10.84 11.41 -6.28
C TYR A 268 -10.31 12.79 -5.88
N ARG A 269 -10.21 13.72 -6.84
CA ARG A 269 -9.76 15.10 -6.58
C ARG A 269 -10.59 15.78 -5.50
N ARG A 270 -11.93 15.78 -5.62
CA ARG A 270 -12.82 16.41 -4.62
C ARG A 270 -12.68 15.80 -3.23
N THR A 271 -12.44 14.50 -3.13
CA THR A 271 -12.24 13.81 -1.85
C THR A 271 -10.94 14.26 -1.19
N VAL A 272 -9.90 14.46 -1.99
CA VAL A 272 -8.59 14.96 -1.53
C VAL A 272 -8.66 16.44 -1.16
N GLU A 273 -9.27 17.29 -2.02
CA GLU A 273 -9.41 18.74 -1.78
C GLU A 273 -10.27 19.05 -0.56
N ALA A 274 -11.29 18.25 -0.29
CA ALA A 274 -12.17 18.44 0.87
C ALA A 274 -11.51 18.11 2.21
N GLY A 275 -10.26 17.64 2.23
CA GLY A 275 -9.60 17.19 3.46
C GLY A 275 -10.38 16.09 4.18
N LYS A 276 -11.35 15.46 3.48
CA LYS A 276 -12.13 14.37 4.02
C LYS A 276 -11.20 13.19 4.22
N VAL A 277 -10.56 13.16 5.38
CA VAL A 277 -10.04 11.94 5.97
C VAL A 277 -11.18 10.94 5.87
N ILE A 278 -10.96 9.86 5.16
CA ILE A 278 -11.91 8.75 5.20
C ILE A 278 -11.81 8.24 6.62
N GLN A 279 -12.73 8.65 7.47
CA GLN A 279 -12.85 8.17 8.83
C GLN A 279 -13.28 6.72 8.70
N PHE A 280 -12.43 5.81 9.16
CA PHE A 280 -12.75 4.40 9.20
C PHE A 280 -13.57 4.17 10.47
N ASP A 281 -14.86 4.01 10.33
CA ASP A 281 -15.68 3.49 11.43
C ASP A 281 -15.52 1.96 11.40
N ILE A 282 -14.71 1.45 12.30
CA ILE A 282 -14.71 0.04 12.62
C ILE A 282 -15.98 -0.19 13.44
N VAL A 283 -16.99 -0.73 12.80
CA VAL A 283 -18.25 -1.07 13.46
C VAL A 283 -18.23 -2.54 13.84
N GLU A 284 -18.39 -2.82 15.11
CA GLU A 284 -18.68 -4.15 15.59
C GLU A 284 -20.11 -4.52 15.16
N ILE A 285 -20.25 -5.47 14.24
CA ILE A 285 -21.55 -5.92 13.72
C ILE A 285 -22.12 -7.11 14.51
N GLU A 286 -21.26 -7.84 15.19
CA GLU A 286 -21.57 -8.91 16.14
C GLU A 286 -20.41 -9.01 17.15
N PRO A 287 -20.60 -9.50 18.35
CA PRO A 287 -19.52 -9.66 19.32
C PRO A 287 -18.30 -10.37 18.72
N GLY A 288 -17.15 -9.65 18.60
CA GLY A 288 -15.92 -10.14 18.01
C GLY A 288 -15.83 -10.08 16.48
N LYS A 289 -16.85 -9.60 15.78
CA LYS A 289 -16.81 -9.37 14.31
C LYS A 289 -16.80 -7.89 13.99
N TYR A 290 -15.72 -7.43 13.40
CA TYR A 290 -15.50 -6.05 13.01
C TYR A 290 -15.55 -5.92 11.48
N VAL A 291 -16.30 -4.95 10.99
CA VAL A 291 -16.38 -4.59 9.56
C VAL A 291 -15.96 -3.16 9.37
N ASN A 292 -15.09 -2.93 8.42
CA ASN A 292 -14.71 -1.60 7.97
C ASN A 292 -15.86 -1.04 7.12
N GLN A 293 -16.79 -0.29 7.74
CA GLN A 293 -17.86 0.39 7.01
C GLN A 293 -17.41 1.76 6.54
N LYS A 294 -17.49 1.97 5.25
CA LYS A 294 -17.36 3.28 4.62
C LYS A 294 -18.61 4.11 4.88
N PHE A 295 -18.59 4.99 5.86
CA PHE A 295 -19.62 6.02 5.97
C PHE A 295 -19.22 7.24 5.13
N CYS A 296 -20.01 7.54 4.10
CA CYS A 296 -20.15 8.92 3.64
C CYS A 296 -20.98 9.63 4.68
N LEU A 297 -20.43 10.61 5.40
CA LEU A 297 -21.23 11.51 6.21
C LEU A 297 -22.31 12.14 5.31
N PRO A 298 -23.59 12.18 5.74
CA PRO A 298 -24.62 12.89 5.01
C PRO A 298 -24.21 14.36 4.88
N GLU A 299 -24.38 14.92 3.70
CA GLU A 299 -24.28 16.37 3.47
C GLU A 299 -25.19 17.07 4.49
N ASN A 300 -24.66 18.13 5.12
CA ASN A 300 -25.34 18.94 6.11
C ASN A 300 -26.80 19.20 5.73
N ALA A 301 -27.71 18.67 6.53
CA ALA A 301 -29.14 18.99 6.51
C ALA A 301 -29.45 20.30 7.26
N ASP A 302 -28.57 21.31 7.17
CA ASP A 302 -28.76 22.62 7.80
C ASP A 302 -28.58 23.76 6.79
N GLN A 303 -29.40 23.78 5.74
CA GLN A 303 -29.72 25.00 5.01
C GLN A 303 -31.10 24.87 4.34
N LYS A 304 -32.15 24.70 5.13
CA LYS A 304 -33.51 25.05 4.74
C LYS A 304 -34.33 25.45 5.98
N ARG A 305 -34.08 26.63 6.48
CA ARG A 305 -35.04 27.47 7.23
C ARG A 305 -34.51 28.91 7.25
N SER A 306 -34.86 29.68 6.29
CA SER A 306 -35.21 31.10 6.35
C SER A 306 -35.84 31.48 5.04
#